data_bdf1d9345381c668c5f88825f20d427d
#
_entry.id   bdf1d9345381c668c5f88825f20d427d
#
_cell.length_a   1.000
_cell.length_b   1.000
_cell.length_c   1.000
_cell.angle_alpha   90.00
_cell.angle_beta   90.00
_cell.angle_gamma   90.00
#
_symmetry.space_group_name_H-M   'P 1'
#
loop_
_entity.id
_entity.type
_entity.pdbx_description
1 polymer ?
#
loop_
_entity_poly.entity_id
_entity_poly.type
_entity_poly.pdbx_seq_one_letter_code
_entity_poly.pdbx_strand_id
1 'polypeptide(L)'
;NILNSVSFVAINAIGNMGVTIFILISGYFGIRFRLSKLFTLWAIVLFYSLAIFTYNTLNLPPTSILDKEFIKSLYTALTPITSATWWFITSYTILFMLSPLLNKATEHITRHQFKYLLVVLLFFYSASPTFLMHSLSDTPNGKCTENMILAYLIGRYIYIYGMPSIIKRHS
;
A
#
# COMPACT_ATOMS: atom_id res chain seq x y z
N ASN A 1 -13.54 -21.37 -16.45
CA ASN A 1 -13.38 -20.48 -17.63
C ASN A 1 -12.03 -19.77 -17.56
N ILE A 2 -11.07 -20.22 -18.37
CA ILE A 2 -9.69 -19.70 -18.45
C ILE A 2 -9.70 -18.20 -18.75
N LEU A 3 -10.61 -17.74 -19.61
CA LEU A 3 -10.76 -16.33 -19.98
C LEU A 3 -11.07 -15.43 -18.76
N ASN A 4 -11.95 -15.85 -17.88
CA ASN A 4 -12.30 -15.10 -16.66
C ASN A 4 -11.10 -15.05 -15.68
N SER A 5 -10.33 -16.13 -15.57
CA SER A 5 -9.11 -16.15 -14.75
C SER A 5 -8.04 -15.19 -15.29
N VAL A 6 -7.80 -15.19 -16.59
CA VAL A 6 -6.80 -14.29 -17.22
C VAL A 6 -7.23 -12.84 -17.08
N SER A 7 -8.51 -12.53 -17.32
CA SER A 7 -9.04 -11.18 -17.15
C SER A 7 -8.92 -10.69 -15.71
N PHE A 8 -9.20 -11.54 -14.73
CA PHE A 8 -9.08 -11.20 -13.31
C PHE A 8 -7.62 -10.92 -12.92
N VAL A 9 -6.68 -11.75 -13.39
CA VAL A 9 -5.24 -11.55 -13.15
C VAL A 9 -4.75 -10.25 -13.77
N ALA A 10 -5.17 -9.96 -15.02
CA ALA A 10 -4.80 -8.73 -15.71
C ALA A 10 -5.31 -7.47 -14.98
N ILE A 11 -6.58 -7.46 -14.58
CA ILE A 11 -7.18 -6.34 -13.83
C ILE A 11 -6.46 -6.13 -12.50
N ASN A 12 -6.13 -7.22 -11.79
CA ASN A 12 -5.41 -7.16 -10.52
C ASN A 12 -3.97 -6.61 -10.71
N ALA A 13 -3.30 -7.01 -11.78
CA ALA A 13 -1.97 -6.48 -12.12
C ALA A 13 -2.01 -4.98 -12.42
N ILE A 14 -2.96 -4.51 -13.23
CA ILE A 14 -3.15 -3.09 -13.56
C ILE A 14 -3.45 -2.29 -12.27
N GLY A 15 -4.32 -2.82 -11.40
CA GLY A 15 -4.62 -2.19 -10.11
C GLY A 15 -3.37 -2.03 -9.23
N ASN A 16 -2.55 -3.07 -9.12
CA ASN A 16 -1.31 -3.02 -8.34
C ASN A 16 -0.29 -2.03 -8.93
N MET A 17 -0.18 -1.93 -10.27
CA MET A 17 0.66 -0.93 -10.94
C MET A 17 0.19 0.49 -10.61
N GLY A 18 -1.12 0.75 -10.64
CA GLY A 18 -1.71 2.03 -10.27
C GLY A 18 -1.37 2.44 -8.83
N VAL A 19 -1.45 1.51 -7.89
CA VAL A 19 -1.05 1.73 -6.50
C VAL A 19 0.43 2.11 -6.40
N THR A 20 1.32 1.37 -7.07
CA THR A 20 2.76 1.63 -7.04
C THR A 20 3.10 3.01 -7.60
N ILE A 21 2.49 3.38 -8.74
CA ILE A 21 2.67 4.71 -9.35
C ILE A 21 2.17 5.81 -8.41
N PHE A 22 1.01 5.63 -7.79
CA PHE A 22 0.46 6.57 -6.82
C PHE A 22 1.41 6.80 -5.64
N ILE A 23 1.98 5.73 -5.08
CA ILE A 23 2.92 5.82 -3.96
C ILE A 23 4.25 6.48 -4.41
N LEU A 24 4.73 6.18 -5.61
CA LEU A 24 5.93 6.80 -6.18
C LEU A 24 5.75 8.32 -6.34
N ILE A 25 4.62 8.75 -6.88
CA ILE A 25 4.26 10.17 -7.00
C ILE A 25 4.14 10.82 -5.60
N SER A 26 3.53 10.12 -4.65
CA SER A 26 3.43 10.58 -3.27
C SER A 26 4.81 10.74 -2.63
N GLY A 27 5.76 9.86 -2.93
CA GLY A 27 7.16 9.97 -2.54
C GLY A 27 7.87 11.15 -3.20
N TYR A 28 7.64 11.35 -4.50
CA TYR A 28 8.24 12.48 -5.24
C TYR A 28 7.87 13.83 -4.61
N PHE A 29 6.59 14.06 -4.33
CA PHE A 29 6.13 15.31 -3.70
C PHE A 29 6.39 15.37 -2.19
N GLY A 30 6.64 14.24 -1.55
CA GLY A 30 6.80 14.11 -0.11
C GLY A 30 5.46 14.25 0.64
N ILE A 31 5.06 13.20 1.32
CA ILE A 31 3.85 13.22 2.13
C ILE A 31 4.06 14.16 3.31
N ARG A 32 3.21 15.19 3.44
CA ARG A 32 3.16 16.05 4.62
C ARG A 32 2.18 15.49 5.62
N PHE A 33 2.70 14.95 6.70
CA PHE A 33 1.90 14.43 7.79
C PHE A 33 1.04 15.54 8.42
N ARG A 34 -0.26 15.31 8.49
CA ARG A 34 -1.23 16.16 9.21
C ARG A 34 -2.29 15.25 9.84
N LEU A 35 -2.50 15.37 11.14
CA LEU A 35 -3.50 14.58 11.87
C LEU A 35 -4.89 14.72 11.26
N SER A 36 -5.29 15.91 10.81
CA SER A 36 -6.58 16.12 10.16
C SER A 36 -6.78 15.25 8.92
N LYS A 37 -5.72 15.06 8.10
CA LYS A 37 -5.77 14.17 6.93
C LYS A 37 -5.90 12.71 7.32
N LEU A 38 -5.25 12.31 8.41
CA LEU A 38 -5.35 10.94 8.93
C LEU A 38 -6.79 10.66 9.42
N PHE A 39 -7.38 11.59 10.16
CA PHE A 39 -8.78 11.48 10.59
C PHE A 39 -9.75 11.47 9.41
N THR A 40 -9.53 12.30 8.40
CA THR A 40 -10.36 12.31 7.19
C THR A 40 -10.27 10.96 6.46
N LEU A 41 -9.06 10.42 6.29
CA LEU A 41 -8.85 9.10 5.69
C LEU A 41 -9.59 8.02 6.49
N TRP A 42 -9.43 8.02 7.82
CA TRP A 42 -10.08 7.07 8.70
C TRP A 42 -11.62 7.17 8.62
N ALA A 43 -12.18 8.38 8.62
CA ALA A 43 -13.61 8.60 8.53
C ALA A 43 -14.19 8.10 7.20
N ILE A 44 -13.50 8.37 6.08
CA ILE A 44 -13.92 7.90 4.75
C ILE A 44 -13.92 6.36 4.72
N VAL A 45 -12.85 5.73 5.19
CA VAL A 45 -12.74 4.27 5.20
C VAL A 45 -13.76 3.62 6.10
N LEU A 46 -14.01 4.21 7.27
CA LEU A 46 -15.04 3.76 8.20
C LEU A 46 -16.45 3.86 7.58
N PHE A 47 -16.73 4.98 6.90
CA PHE A 47 -18.00 5.17 6.21
C PHE A 47 -18.25 4.08 5.17
N TYR A 48 -17.28 3.81 4.28
CA TYR A 48 -17.42 2.76 3.28
C TYR A 48 -17.49 1.37 3.87
N SER A 49 -16.73 1.10 4.94
CA SER A 49 -16.76 -0.18 5.63
C SER A 49 -18.14 -0.45 6.26
N LEU A 50 -18.73 0.56 6.92
CA LEU A 50 -20.07 0.46 7.49
C LEU A 50 -21.15 0.35 6.41
N ALA A 51 -21.02 1.08 5.29
CA ALA A 51 -21.97 0.98 4.17
C ALA A 51 -21.99 -0.43 3.59
N ILE A 52 -20.82 -1.05 3.39
CA ILE A 52 -20.71 -2.43 2.89
C ILE A 52 -21.27 -3.42 3.92
N PHE A 53 -20.94 -3.23 5.20
CA PHE A 53 -21.49 -4.05 6.28
C PHE A 53 -23.02 -3.99 6.30
N THR A 54 -23.60 -2.80 6.25
CA THR A 54 -25.06 -2.60 6.24
C THR A 54 -25.69 -3.26 5.03
N TYR A 55 -25.10 -3.07 3.84
CA TYR A 55 -25.58 -3.71 2.60
C TYR A 55 -25.58 -5.23 2.72
N ASN A 56 -24.50 -5.83 3.22
CA ASN A 56 -24.41 -7.26 3.41
C ASN A 56 -25.42 -7.77 4.45
N THR A 57 -25.61 -7.03 5.54
CA THR A 57 -26.55 -7.41 6.62
C THR A 57 -27.99 -7.39 6.13
N LEU A 58 -28.38 -6.41 5.30
CA LEU A 58 -29.73 -6.33 4.74
C LEU A 58 -30.05 -7.51 3.82
N ASN A 59 -29.07 -8.17 3.26
CA ASN A 59 -29.21 -9.34 2.40
C ASN A 59 -29.11 -10.68 3.15
N LEU A 60 -28.88 -10.67 4.49
CA LEU A 60 -28.82 -11.85 5.31
C LEU A 60 -30.21 -12.24 5.85
N PRO A 61 -30.48 -13.54 6.05
CA PRO A 61 -31.72 -13.99 6.72
C PRO A 61 -31.76 -13.48 8.18
N PRO A 62 -32.93 -13.12 8.73
CA PRO A 62 -33.07 -12.54 10.07
C PRO A 62 -32.50 -13.36 11.23
N THR A 63 -32.36 -14.66 11.03
CA THR A 63 -31.82 -15.61 12.02
C THR A 63 -30.32 -15.46 12.26
N SER A 64 -29.58 -14.79 11.37
CA SER A 64 -28.13 -14.65 11.41
C SER A 64 -27.65 -13.45 12.22
N ILE A 65 -28.53 -12.58 12.71
CA ILE A 65 -28.19 -11.28 13.33
C ILE A 65 -27.54 -11.44 14.72
N LEU A 66 -27.60 -12.61 15.35
CA LEU A 66 -27.05 -12.88 16.67
C LEU A 66 -25.87 -13.89 16.67
N ASP A 67 -25.43 -14.31 15.50
CA ASP A 67 -24.34 -15.26 15.36
C ASP A 67 -22.96 -14.64 15.62
N LYS A 68 -22.01 -15.46 16.08
CA LYS A 68 -20.60 -15.04 16.26
C LYS A 68 -20.00 -14.41 15.01
N GLU A 69 -20.45 -14.81 13.82
CA GLU A 69 -20.01 -14.27 12.54
C GLU A 69 -20.50 -12.83 12.32
N PHE A 70 -21.73 -12.52 12.77
CA PHE A 70 -22.24 -11.14 12.74
C PHE A 70 -21.41 -10.22 13.63
N ILE A 71 -21.11 -10.63 14.87
CA ILE A 71 -20.30 -9.86 15.81
C ILE A 71 -18.90 -9.64 15.24
N LYS A 72 -18.30 -10.68 14.63
CA LYS A 72 -16.99 -10.60 13.99
C LYS A 72 -17.01 -9.65 12.80
N SER A 73 -18.03 -9.71 11.95
CA SER A 73 -18.16 -8.82 10.78
C SER A 73 -18.41 -7.36 11.20
N LEU A 74 -19.19 -7.13 12.24
CA LEU A 74 -19.39 -5.80 12.84
C LEU A 74 -18.07 -5.24 13.40
N TYR A 75 -17.31 -6.05 14.15
CA TYR A 75 -15.99 -5.66 14.65
C TYR A 75 -15.04 -5.29 13.50
N THR A 76 -15.00 -6.12 12.45
CA THR A 76 -14.20 -5.86 11.25
C THR A 76 -14.63 -4.58 10.54
N ALA A 77 -15.94 -4.30 10.48
CA ALA A 77 -16.47 -3.08 9.87
C ALA A 77 -16.13 -1.82 10.68
N LEU A 78 -16.10 -1.92 12.01
CA LEU A 78 -15.72 -0.81 12.90
C LEU A 78 -14.20 -0.56 12.95
N THR A 79 -13.40 -1.58 12.63
CA THR A 79 -11.93 -1.50 12.69
C THR A 79 -11.27 -1.79 11.33
N PRO A 80 -11.67 -1.11 10.24
CA PRO A 80 -11.26 -1.47 8.88
C PRO A 80 -9.75 -1.36 8.63
N ILE A 81 -9.06 -0.48 9.34
CA ILE A 81 -7.61 -0.29 9.20
C ILE A 81 -6.84 -1.38 9.96
N THR A 82 -7.27 -1.70 11.18
CA THR A 82 -6.58 -2.67 12.06
C THR A 82 -6.87 -4.11 11.67
N SER A 83 -8.05 -4.38 11.14
CA SER A 83 -8.43 -5.71 10.62
C SER A 83 -7.76 -6.09 9.30
N ALA A 84 -7.00 -5.15 8.72
CA ALA A 84 -6.31 -5.29 7.43
C ALA A 84 -7.22 -5.74 6.26
N THR A 85 -8.53 -5.56 6.40
CA THR A 85 -9.52 -5.91 5.37
C THR A 85 -9.20 -5.22 4.04
N TRP A 86 -8.64 -4.03 4.11
CA TRP A 86 -8.24 -3.22 2.98
C TRP A 86 -6.72 -3.02 3.03
N TRP A 87 -5.98 -4.05 2.62
CA TRP A 87 -4.50 -4.08 2.68
C TRP A 87 -3.84 -2.76 2.26
N PHE A 88 -4.33 -2.14 1.17
CA PHE A 88 -3.82 -0.87 0.67
C PHE A 88 -3.97 0.25 1.71
N ILE A 89 -5.15 0.40 2.30
CA ILE A 89 -5.46 1.46 3.27
C ILE A 89 -4.61 1.30 4.53
N THR A 90 -4.49 0.07 5.03
CA THR A 90 -3.64 -0.25 6.19
C THR A 90 -2.19 0.12 5.91
N SER A 91 -1.63 -0.37 4.80
CA SER A 91 -0.25 -0.10 4.42
C SER A 91 0.00 1.38 4.13
N TYR A 92 -0.96 2.07 3.48
CA TYR A 92 -0.87 3.52 3.25
C TYR A 92 -0.93 4.33 4.54
N THR A 93 -1.75 3.92 5.50
CA THR A 93 -1.83 4.57 6.82
C THR A 93 -0.49 4.45 7.55
N ILE A 94 0.13 3.27 7.55
CA ILE A 94 1.45 3.06 8.13
C ILE A 94 2.49 3.95 7.42
N LEU A 95 2.51 3.95 6.09
CA LEU A 95 3.41 4.80 5.30
C LEU A 95 3.19 6.28 5.62
N PHE A 96 1.92 6.72 5.72
CA PHE A 96 1.57 8.11 6.05
C PHE A 96 2.11 8.51 7.44
N MET A 97 1.99 7.62 8.44
CA MET A 97 2.54 7.85 9.78
C MET A 97 4.07 7.85 9.81
N LEU A 98 4.72 7.03 8.99
CA LEU A 98 6.17 6.97 8.87
C LEU A 98 6.76 8.09 8.00
N SER A 99 5.93 8.75 7.19
CA SER A 99 6.40 9.76 6.21
C SER A 99 7.27 10.88 6.80
N PRO A 100 7.03 11.45 7.99
CA PRO A 100 7.89 12.48 8.53
C PRO A 100 9.29 11.94 8.86
N LEU A 101 9.38 10.71 9.35
CA LEU A 101 10.64 10.06 9.64
C LEU A 101 11.40 9.75 8.35
N LEU A 102 10.73 9.20 7.35
CA LEU A 102 11.31 8.89 6.04
C LEU A 102 11.79 10.15 5.33
N ASN A 103 11.01 11.24 5.36
CA ASN A 103 11.41 12.51 4.76
C ASN A 103 12.69 13.04 5.43
N LYS A 104 12.71 13.10 6.77
CA LYS A 104 13.87 13.57 7.52
C LYS A 104 15.11 12.70 7.30
N ALA A 105 14.93 11.37 7.28
CA ALA A 105 16.03 10.46 7.01
C ALA A 105 16.63 10.67 5.61
N THR A 106 15.80 10.92 4.60
CA THR A 106 16.25 11.13 3.22
C THR A 106 16.96 12.46 2.99
N GLU A 107 16.77 13.46 3.87
CA GLU A 107 17.48 14.76 3.80
C GLU A 107 18.93 14.67 4.24
N HIS A 108 19.26 13.72 5.12
CA HIS A 108 20.61 13.57 5.70
C HIS A 108 21.45 12.48 5.03
N ILE A 109 20.89 11.71 4.12
CA ILE A 109 21.55 10.61 3.44
C ILE A 109 22.30 11.11 2.20
N THR A 110 23.55 10.65 2.01
CA THR A 110 24.32 10.93 0.80
C THR A 110 23.76 10.16 -0.40
N ARG A 111 24.02 10.66 -1.63
CA ARG A 111 23.54 10.01 -2.86
C ARG A 111 23.98 8.53 -2.97
N HIS A 112 25.20 8.20 -2.55
CA HIS A 112 25.72 6.83 -2.59
C HIS A 112 25.01 5.93 -1.59
N GLN A 113 24.85 6.41 -0.34
CA GLN A 113 24.13 5.67 0.69
C GLN A 113 22.68 5.44 0.32
N PHE A 114 22.02 6.44 -0.28
CA PHE A 114 20.62 6.29 -0.72
C PHE A 114 20.49 5.29 -1.87
N LYS A 115 21.38 5.32 -2.88
CA LYS A 115 21.44 4.30 -3.91
C LYS A 115 21.63 2.90 -3.34
N TYR A 116 22.61 2.75 -2.43
CA TYR A 116 22.87 1.47 -1.79
C TYR A 116 21.63 0.95 -1.04
N LEU A 117 20.99 1.81 -0.24
CA LEU A 117 19.73 1.48 0.45
C LEU A 117 18.65 0.99 -0.54
N LEU A 118 18.43 1.72 -1.64
CA LEU A 118 17.44 1.33 -2.65
C LEU A 118 17.79 -0.01 -3.31
N VAL A 119 19.05 -0.25 -3.64
CA VAL A 119 19.50 -1.53 -4.23
C VAL A 119 19.28 -2.68 -3.27
N VAL A 120 19.61 -2.51 -1.99
CA VAL A 120 19.39 -3.53 -0.96
C VAL A 120 17.90 -3.82 -0.81
N LEU A 121 17.07 -2.79 -0.69
CA LEU A 121 15.60 -2.97 -0.57
C LEU A 121 15.00 -3.61 -1.83
N LEU A 122 15.42 -3.21 -3.03
CA LEU A 122 15.01 -3.84 -4.28
C LEU A 122 15.40 -5.31 -4.34
N PHE A 123 16.61 -5.64 -3.91
CA PHE A 123 17.07 -7.03 -3.87
C PHE A 123 16.20 -7.87 -2.93
N PHE A 124 15.99 -7.43 -1.70
CA PHE A 124 15.23 -8.22 -0.73
C PHE A 124 13.73 -8.28 -1.01
N TYR A 125 13.11 -7.20 -1.44
CA TYR A 125 11.64 -7.14 -1.60
C TYR A 125 11.14 -7.37 -3.02
N SER A 126 12.00 -7.26 -4.03
CA SER A 126 11.62 -7.48 -5.44
C SER A 126 12.33 -8.67 -6.07
N ALA A 127 13.66 -8.71 -5.98
CA ALA A 127 14.44 -9.76 -6.64
C ALA A 127 14.38 -11.10 -5.88
N SER A 128 14.54 -11.08 -4.56
CA SER A 128 14.55 -12.31 -3.74
C SER A 128 13.26 -13.12 -3.88
N PRO A 129 12.04 -12.56 -3.77
CA PRO A 129 10.81 -13.33 -3.98
C PRO A 129 10.69 -13.92 -5.39
N THR A 130 11.20 -13.21 -6.40
CA THR A 130 11.13 -13.64 -7.80
C THR A 130 12.07 -14.81 -8.08
N PHE A 131 13.30 -14.77 -7.57
CA PHE A 131 14.34 -15.76 -7.89
C PHE A 131 14.40 -16.92 -6.89
N LEU A 132 14.14 -16.66 -5.61
CA LEU A 132 14.26 -17.66 -4.55
C LEU A 132 12.94 -18.33 -4.19
N MET A 133 11.84 -17.95 -4.83
CA MET A 133 10.47 -18.43 -4.55
C MET A 133 10.10 -18.35 -3.05
N HIS A 134 10.81 -17.56 -2.28
CA HIS A 134 10.60 -17.36 -0.85
C HIS A 134 10.42 -15.87 -0.58
N SER A 135 9.21 -15.47 -0.21
CA SER A 135 8.95 -14.08 0.16
C SER A 135 9.30 -13.86 1.63
N LEU A 136 10.03 -12.79 1.92
CA LEU A 136 10.28 -12.34 3.29
C LEU A 136 9.00 -11.76 3.94
N SER A 137 7.97 -11.49 3.15
CA SER A 137 6.65 -11.06 3.64
C SER A 137 5.62 -12.17 3.44
N ASP A 138 4.78 -12.37 4.45
CA ASP A 138 3.70 -13.38 4.44
C ASP A 138 2.58 -13.07 3.43
N THR A 139 2.63 -11.93 2.75
CA THR A 139 1.62 -11.52 1.79
C THR A 139 2.03 -11.81 0.35
N PRO A 140 1.30 -12.69 -0.36
CA PRO A 140 1.57 -12.99 -1.76
C PRO A 140 1.35 -11.75 -2.64
N ASN A 141 2.09 -11.69 -3.76
CA ASN A 141 1.94 -10.67 -4.82
C ASN A 141 2.40 -9.24 -4.46
N GLY A 142 3.33 -9.07 -3.52
CA GLY A 142 3.92 -7.76 -3.22
C GLY A 142 2.97 -6.75 -2.57
N LYS A 143 1.83 -7.21 -2.05
CA LYS A 143 0.84 -6.39 -1.35
C LYS A 143 1.24 -6.16 0.10
N CYS A 144 2.39 -5.54 0.32
CA CYS A 144 2.96 -5.30 1.63
C CYS A 144 3.40 -3.85 1.80
N THR A 145 3.50 -3.42 3.05
CA THR A 145 3.90 -2.06 3.43
C THR A 145 5.32 -1.76 2.98
N GLU A 146 6.21 -2.75 3.00
CA GLU A 146 7.61 -2.65 2.62
C GLU A 146 7.78 -2.23 1.16
N ASN A 147 7.00 -2.82 0.25
CA ASN A 147 6.98 -2.43 -1.16
C ASN A 147 6.46 -1.00 -1.36
N MET A 148 5.52 -0.55 -0.54
CA MET A 148 5.09 0.85 -0.56
C MET A 148 6.18 1.79 -0.07
N ILE A 149 6.89 1.44 1.00
CA ILE A 149 8.03 2.21 1.50
C ILE A 149 9.12 2.29 0.43
N LEU A 150 9.42 1.19 -0.25
CA LEU A 150 10.39 1.16 -1.35
C LEU A 150 9.97 2.09 -2.49
N ALA A 151 8.73 2.00 -2.97
CA ALA A 151 8.21 2.89 -4.02
C ALA A 151 8.25 4.37 -3.59
N TYR A 152 7.92 4.65 -2.34
CA TYR A 152 8.00 5.99 -1.76
C TYR A 152 9.44 6.53 -1.76
N LEU A 153 10.41 5.72 -1.32
CA LEU A 153 11.82 6.09 -1.29
C LEU A 153 12.38 6.30 -2.70
N ILE A 154 11.96 5.50 -3.68
CA ILE A 154 12.32 5.73 -5.09
C ILE A 154 11.81 7.09 -5.55
N GLY A 155 10.56 7.44 -5.24
CA GLY A 155 10.01 8.77 -5.53
C GLY A 155 10.82 9.91 -4.88
N ARG A 156 11.19 9.76 -3.60
CA ARG A 156 12.06 10.73 -2.88
C ARG A 156 13.44 10.85 -3.53
N TYR A 157 14.03 9.73 -3.93
CA TYR A 157 15.33 9.74 -4.61
C TYR A 157 15.27 10.55 -5.93
N ILE A 158 14.22 10.32 -6.73
CA ILE A 158 14.02 11.04 -8.00
C ILE A 158 13.82 12.54 -7.76
N TYR A 159 13.12 12.93 -6.70
CA TYR A 159 12.94 14.33 -6.32
C TYR A 159 14.27 15.01 -5.95
N ILE A 160 15.07 14.37 -5.09
CA ILE A 160 16.30 14.96 -4.54
C ILE A 160 17.44 14.97 -5.57
N TYR A 161 17.60 13.90 -6.34
CA TYR A 161 18.77 13.70 -7.22
C TYR A 161 18.45 13.75 -8.72
N GLY A 162 17.19 13.91 -9.09
CA GLY A 162 16.71 13.89 -10.46
C GLY A 162 16.63 12.48 -11.05
N MET A 163 16.06 12.38 -12.26
CA MET A 163 16.00 11.11 -12.98
C MET A 163 17.40 10.61 -13.36
N PRO A 164 17.64 9.30 -13.31
CA PRO A 164 18.87 8.70 -13.83
C PRO A 164 19.14 9.15 -15.26
N SER A 165 20.41 9.43 -15.58
CA SER A 165 20.84 9.93 -16.90
C SER A 165 20.44 9.04 -18.08
N ILE A 166 20.16 7.76 -17.84
CA ILE A 166 19.69 6.80 -18.83
C ILE A 166 18.34 7.22 -19.43
N ILE A 167 17.47 7.84 -18.65
CA ILE A 167 16.13 8.29 -19.11
C ILE A 167 16.21 9.67 -19.78
N LYS A 168 17.18 10.51 -19.40
CA LYS A 168 17.39 11.83 -20.02
C LYS A 168 17.90 11.80 -21.46
N ARG A 169 18.40 10.66 -21.95
CA ARG A 169 19.05 10.55 -23.25
C ARG A 169 18.06 10.36 -24.42
N HIS A 170 16.79 10.15 -24.15
CA HIS A 170 15.73 9.90 -25.15
C HIS A 170 14.58 10.94 -25.12
N SER A 171 14.83 12.10 -24.52
CA SER A 171 13.80 13.18 -24.41
C SER A 171 14.20 14.38 -25.27
#